data_57eb1c917d1eb9d7854ace9a1b2e4e2a
#
_entry.id   57eb1c917d1eb9d7854ace9a1b2e4e2a
#
_cell.length_a   1.000
_cell.length_b   1.000
_cell.length_c   1.000
_cell.angle_alpha   90.00
_cell.angle_beta   90.00
_cell.angle_gamma   90.00
#
_symmetry.space_group_name_H-M   'P 1'
#
loop_
_entity.id
_entity.type
_entity.pdbx_description
1 polymer ?
#
loop_
_entity_poly.entity_id
_entity_poly.type
_entity_poly.pdbx_seq_one_letter_code
_entity_poly.pdbx_strand_id
1 'polypeptide(L)'
;MSEVLRSFGLAVRIFRERQGWSQAQLAQNSGIDRAYISRIESGGVDPGLEMQRRLANALGISHTELIAQAEEEEQRRRRRPDRSGDQPA
;
A
#
# COMPACT_ATOMS: atom_id res chain seq x y z
N MET A 1 -10.36 -5.32 10.06
CA MET A 1 -9.53 -5.10 8.87
C MET A 1 -8.08 -5.42 9.20
N SER A 2 -7.41 -6.09 8.30
CA SER A 2 -6.05 -6.56 8.52
C SER A 2 -5.04 -5.40 8.51
N GLU A 3 -4.16 -5.39 9.49
CA GLU A 3 -3.05 -4.42 9.51
C GLU A 3 -2.13 -4.61 8.31
N VAL A 4 -1.88 -5.88 7.96
CA VAL A 4 -1.04 -6.19 6.81
C VAL A 4 -1.63 -5.62 5.53
N LEU A 5 -2.92 -5.80 5.32
CA LEU A 5 -3.58 -5.32 4.11
C LEU A 5 -3.62 -3.80 4.07
N ARG A 6 -3.82 -3.15 5.20
CA ARG A 6 -3.79 -1.69 5.23
C ARG A 6 -2.39 -1.16 4.93
N SER A 7 -1.37 -1.82 5.45
CA SER A 7 0.02 -1.42 5.20
C SER A 7 0.39 -1.62 3.74
N PHE A 8 -0.06 -2.73 3.15
CA PHE A 8 0.17 -2.96 1.73
C PHE A 8 -0.53 -1.89 0.89
N GLY A 9 -1.78 -1.61 1.20
CA GLY A 9 -2.53 -0.58 0.48
C GLY A 9 -1.87 0.79 0.58
N LEU A 10 -1.37 1.11 1.76
CA LEU A 10 -0.66 2.38 1.95
C LEU A 10 0.62 2.42 1.12
N ALA A 11 1.34 1.30 1.03
CA ALA A 11 2.55 1.25 0.20
C ALA A 11 2.22 1.51 -1.27
N VAL A 12 1.14 0.93 -1.77
CA VAL A 12 0.70 1.18 -3.14
C VAL A 12 0.41 2.66 -3.33
N ARG A 13 -0.31 3.26 -2.40
CA ARG A 13 -0.65 4.67 -2.47
C ARG A 13 0.60 5.55 -2.44
N ILE A 14 1.57 5.23 -1.59
CA ILE A 14 2.80 6.00 -1.49
C ILE A 14 3.53 6.03 -2.84
N PHE A 15 3.72 4.86 -3.45
CA PHE A 15 4.40 4.81 -4.73
C PHE A 15 3.60 5.49 -5.84
N ARG A 16 2.29 5.34 -5.79
CA ARG A 16 1.42 6.01 -6.76
C ARG A 16 1.56 7.53 -6.65
N GLU A 17 1.50 8.04 -5.45
CA GLU A 17 1.58 9.48 -5.22
C GLU A 17 2.96 10.04 -5.56
N ARG A 18 4.00 9.24 -5.39
CA ARG A 18 5.34 9.64 -5.81
C ARG A 18 5.43 9.83 -7.32
N GLN A 19 4.63 9.10 -8.08
CA GLN A 19 4.53 9.29 -9.52
C GLN A 19 3.69 10.51 -9.89
N GLY A 20 2.99 11.08 -8.93
CA GLY A 20 2.04 12.14 -9.20
C GLY A 20 0.74 11.63 -9.82
N TRP A 21 0.42 10.37 -9.62
CA TRP A 21 -0.73 9.73 -10.26
C TRP A 21 -1.95 9.71 -9.39
N SER A 22 -3.11 9.83 -10.03
CA SER A 22 -4.40 9.54 -9.39
C SER A 22 -4.61 8.02 -9.41
N GLN A 23 -5.63 7.57 -8.68
CA GLN A 23 -6.01 6.15 -8.75
C GLN A 23 -6.42 5.77 -10.17
N ALA A 24 -7.08 6.69 -10.87
CA ALA A 24 -7.48 6.44 -12.26
C ALA A 24 -6.27 6.24 -13.17
N GLN A 25 -5.21 7.02 -12.93
CA GLN A 25 -4.00 6.86 -13.72
C GLN A 25 -3.29 5.55 -13.44
N LEU A 26 -3.26 5.13 -12.19
CA LEU A 26 -2.71 3.81 -11.87
C LEU A 26 -3.56 2.71 -12.49
N ALA A 27 -4.87 2.85 -12.48
CA ALA A 27 -5.76 1.90 -13.12
C ALA A 27 -5.44 1.79 -14.61
N GLN A 28 -5.28 2.93 -15.26
CA GLN A 28 -4.97 2.97 -16.68
C GLN A 28 -3.62 2.31 -16.98
N ASN A 29 -2.62 2.58 -16.16
CA ASN A 29 -1.27 2.06 -16.40
C ASN A 29 -1.12 0.59 -16.00
N SER A 30 -1.96 0.10 -15.12
CA SER A 30 -1.86 -1.28 -14.62
C SER A 30 -2.85 -2.23 -15.29
N GLY A 31 -3.89 -1.68 -15.92
CA GLY A 31 -4.98 -2.50 -16.43
C GLY A 31 -5.87 -3.05 -15.32
N ILE A 32 -5.74 -2.51 -14.11
CA ILE A 32 -6.55 -2.93 -12.97
C ILE A 32 -7.70 -1.95 -12.84
N ASP A 33 -8.88 -2.47 -12.53
CA ASP A 33 -10.06 -1.64 -12.33
C ASP A 33 -9.83 -0.62 -11.21
N ARG A 34 -10.24 0.62 -11.44
CA ARG A 34 -10.03 1.69 -10.48
C ARG A 34 -10.69 1.42 -9.13
N ALA A 35 -11.90 0.86 -9.16
CA ALA A 35 -12.59 0.56 -7.92
C ALA A 35 -11.82 -0.49 -7.10
N TYR A 36 -11.18 -1.43 -7.79
CA TYR A 36 -10.38 -2.43 -7.12
C TYR A 36 -9.12 -1.81 -6.51
N ILE A 37 -8.48 -0.89 -7.24
CA ILE A 37 -7.33 -0.15 -6.71
C ILE A 37 -7.72 0.60 -5.44
N SER A 38 -8.87 1.25 -5.46
CA SER A 38 -9.36 1.97 -4.30
C SER A 38 -9.51 1.04 -3.09
N ARG A 39 -10.03 -0.16 -3.32
CA ARG A 39 -10.19 -1.14 -2.25
C ARG A 39 -8.86 -1.69 -1.77
N ILE A 40 -7.90 -1.87 -2.67
CA ILE A 40 -6.56 -2.28 -2.29
C ILE A 40 -5.93 -1.22 -1.38
N GLU A 41 -6.01 0.04 -1.80
CA GLU A 41 -5.37 1.12 -1.05
C GLU A 41 -6.00 1.32 0.33
N SER A 42 -7.26 1.01 0.47
CA SER A 42 -7.93 1.12 1.77
C SER A 42 -7.76 -0.13 2.64
N GLY A 43 -7.17 -1.20 2.09
CA GLY A 43 -7.00 -2.44 2.82
C GLY A 43 -8.25 -3.30 2.86
N GLY A 44 -9.20 -3.03 1.96
CA GLY A 44 -10.47 -3.73 1.96
C GLY A 44 -10.47 -5.03 1.19
N VAL A 45 -9.38 -5.41 0.57
CA VAL A 45 -9.28 -6.63 -0.22
C VAL A 45 -7.87 -7.16 -0.11
N ASP A 46 -7.72 -8.46 -0.26
CA ASP A 46 -6.42 -9.14 -0.21
C ASP A 46 -6.01 -9.48 -1.64
N PRO A 47 -5.13 -8.68 -2.25
CA PRO A 47 -4.70 -8.95 -3.62
C PRO A 47 -3.74 -10.14 -3.63
N GLY A 48 -3.96 -11.06 -4.56
CA GLY A 48 -3.06 -12.17 -4.74
C GLY A 48 -1.71 -11.73 -5.29
N LEU A 49 -0.77 -12.66 -5.30
CA LEU A 49 0.59 -12.38 -5.71
C LEU A 49 0.67 -11.79 -7.12
N GLU A 50 -0.11 -12.34 -8.04
CA GLU A 50 -0.10 -11.87 -9.42
C GLU A 50 -0.54 -10.42 -9.51
N MET A 51 -1.55 -10.06 -8.74
CA MET A 51 -2.03 -8.68 -8.70
C MET A 51 -0.99 -7.76 -8.08
N GLN A 52 -0.33 -8.23 -7.02
CA GLN A 52 0.74 -7.45 -6.39
C GLN A 52 1.87 -7.17 -7.38
N ARG A 53 2.24 -8.16 -8.16
CA ARG A 53 3.29 -7.98 -9.16
C ARG A 53 2.87 -7.03 -10.29
N ARG A 54 1.60 -7.10 -10.67
CA ARG A 54 1.07 -6.19 -11.67
C ARG A 54 1.13 -4.74 -11.19
N LEU A 55 0.81 -4.52 -9.93
CA LEU A 55 0.90 -3.20 -9.34
C LEU A 55 2.35 -2.71 -9.32
N ALA A 56 3.27 -3.56 -8.89
CA ALA A 56 4.68 -3.18 -8.85
C ALA A 56 5.19 -2.81 -10.23
N ASN A 57 4.86 -3.63 -11.25
CA ASN A 57 5.26 -3.34 -12.61
C ASN A 57 4.74 -2.00 -13.10
N ALA A 58 3.46 -1.72 -12.84
CA ALA A 58 2.86 -0.46 -13.27
C ALA A 58 3.53 0.73 -12.57
N LEU A 59 3.95 0.53 -11.33
CA LEU A 59 4.60 1.59 -10.55
C LEU A 59 6.10 1.71 -10.86
N GLY A 60 6.65 0.82 -11.67
CA GLY A 60 8.06 0.86 -12.05
C GLY A 60 8.99 0.41 -10.95
N ILE A 61 8.52 -0.41 -10.03
CA ILE A 61 9.32 -0.92 -8.93
C ILE A 61 9.27 -2.44 -8.92
N SER A 62 10.17 -3.06 -8.17
CA SER A 62 10.13 -4.51 -8.00
C SER A 62 9.06 -4.88 -6.97
N HIS A 63 8.62 -6.12 -7.03
CA HIS A 63 7.71 -6.64 -6.02
C HIS A 63 8.35 -6.55 -4.65
N THR A 64 9.66 -6.83 -4.57
CA THR A 64 10.40 -6.73 -3.32
C THR A 64 10.34 -5.32 -2.73
N GLU A 65 10.51 -4.31 -3.58
CA GLU A 65 10.43 -2.92 -3.11
C GLU A 65 9.04 -2.59 -2.58
N LEU A 66 8.02 -3.08 -3.26
CA LEU A 66 6.65 -2.82 -2.83
C LEU A 66 6.40 -3.45 -1.47
N ILE A 67 6.81 -4.71 -1.29
CA ILE A 67 6.62 -5.42 -0.04
C ILE A 67 7.48 -4.81 1.07
N ALA A 68 8.70 -4.40 0.75
CA ALA A 68 9.56 -3.75 1.74
C ALA A 68 8.92 -2.47 2.27
N GLN A 69 8.32 -1.68 1.39
CA GLN A 69 7.63 -0.48 1.82
C GLN A 69 6.42 -0.83 2.70
N ALA A 70 5.70 -1.88 2.33
CA ALA A 70 4.54 -2.31 3.12
C ALA A 70 4.99 -2.74 4.53
N GLU A 71 6.08 -3.47 4.61
CA GLU A 71 6.61 -3.90 5.91
C GLU A 71 7.08 -2.70 6.73
N GLU A 72 7.69 -1.73 6.08
CA GLU A 72 8.12 -0.52 6.78
C GLU A 72 6.92 0.24 7.35
N GLU A 73 5.84 0.34 6.58
CA GLU A 73 4.64 1.00 7.07
C GLU A 73 4.00 0.25 8.23
N GLU A 74 4.03 -1.08 8.16
CA GLU A 74 3.51 -1.90 9.24
C GLU A 74 4.32 -1.69 10.50
N GLN A 75 5.65 -1.69 10.40
CA GLN A 75 6.51 -1.47 11.53
C GLN A 75 6.37 -0.07 12.10
N ARG A 76 6.24 0.91 11.23
CA ARG A 76 6.05 2.29 11.66
C ARG A 76 4.77 2.43 12.47
N ARG A 77 3.72 1.75 12.03
CA ARG A 77 2.45 1.75 12.74
C ARG A 77 2.58 1.08 14.11
N ARG A 78 3.31 -0.02 14.18
CA ARG A 78 3.51 -0.74 15.44
C ARG A 78 4.40 0.02 16.40
N ARG A 79 5.37 0.76 15.87
CA ARG A 79 6.30 1.53 16.71
C ARG A 79 5.76 2.88 17.08
N ARG A 80 4.66 3.29 16.45
CA ARG A 80 4.05 4.56 16.82
C ARG A 80 3.66 4.49 18.28
N PRO A 81 4.14 5.42 19.10
CA PRO A 81 3.77 5.39 20.50
C PRO A 81 2.28 5.57 20.65
N ASP A 82 1.67 4.74 21.47
CA ASP A 82 0.32 4.98 21.89
C ASP A 82 0.39 6.15 22.85
N ARG A 83 -0.46 7.12 22.64
CA ARG A 83 -0.40 8.32 23.45
C ARG A 83 -0.50 8.05 24.93
N SER A 84 -1.34 7.10 25.32
CA SER A 84 -1.45 6.75 26.71
C SER A 84 -0.23 5.99 27.18
N GLY A 85 0.42 5.25 26.30
CA GLY A 85 1.58 4.46 26.65
C GLY A 85 2.88 5.23 26.62
N ASP A 86 2.96 6.28 25.82
CA ASP A 86 4.19 7.01 25.68
C ASP A 86 4.23 8.24 26.59
N GLN A 87 3.22 8.42 27.38
CA GLN A 87 3.24 9.50 28.36
C GLN A 87 4.23 9.16 29.45
N PRO A 88 5.19 10.04 29.69
CA PRO A 88 6.05 9.80 30.85
C PRO A 88 5.21 9.82 32.08
N ALA A 89 5.50 8.91 32.91
CA ALA A 89 4.78 8.83 34.16
C ALA A 89 4.96 10.10 34.98
#